data_4a670317d94aa878b63ff01570e7a858
#
_entry.id   4a670317d94aa878b63ff01570e7a858
#
_cell.length_a   1.000
_cell.length_b   1.000
_cell.length_c   1.000
_cell.angle_alpha   90.00
_cell.angle_beta   90.00
_cell.angle_gamma   90.00
#
_symmetry.space_group_name_H-M   'P 1'
#
loop_
_entity.id
_entity.type
_entity.pdbx_description
1 polymer ?
#
loop_
_entity_poly.entity_id
_entity_poly.type
_entity_poly.pdbx_seq_one_letter_code
_entity_poly.pdbx_strand_id
1 'polypeptide(L)'
;NQEPIGETVVITEPQELELADYQKLYTKLKAVAGEVNKSLVTVMAASSDTDWFNEIYESRREISGLLVGNNGVELLVLIPYEPVKDASLLQVTFVDGTSLEAVLKNYDRVTDLAIVSVNLAAVDDSTMEAVKIADLGSSKSVKAGDSVIAVGSPAGFAGSLKFGNLVAPGHKTSAIDGEYRLLITDME
;
A
#
# COMPACT_ATOMS: atom_id res chain seq x y z
N ASN A 1 -33.22 -57.83 13.93
CA ASN A 1 -31.81 -57.60 14.24
C ASN A 1 -31.39 -56.27 13.58
N GLN A 2 -31.38 -55.24 14.38
CA GLN A 2 -30.74 -53.95 14.01
C GLN A 2 -29.38 -53.93 14.68
N GLU A 3 -28.30 -53.81 13.88
CA GLU A 3 -26.98 -53.55 14.38
C GLU A 3 -26.89 -52.09 14.82
N PRO A 4 -26.26 -51.77 15.95
CA PRO A 4 -26.06 -50.39 16.35
C PRO A 4 -24.97 -49.77 15.49
N ILE A 5 -25.30 -48.70 14.78
CA ILE A 5 -24.33 -47.82 14.10
C ILE A 5 -23.56 -47.07 15.19
N GLY A 6 -22.38 -47.59 15.52
CA GLY A 6 -21.46 -46.87 16.41
C GLY A 6 -20.84 -45.66 15.69
N GLU A 7 -21.34 -44.47 15.96
CA GLU A 7 -20.62 -43.25 15.62
C GLU A 7 -19.33 -43.22 16.43
N THR A 8 -18.20 -43.38 15.74
CA THR A 8 -16.88 -43.17 16.34
C THR A 8 -16.68 -41.67 16.50
N VAL A 9 -16.90 -41.16 17.71
CA VAL A 9 -16.52 -39.79 18.05
C VAL A 9 -15.00 -39.75 18.11
N VAL A 10 -14.37 -39.21 17.10
CA VAL A 10 -12.93 -38.89 17.13
C VAL A 10 -12.75 -37.67 18.02
N ILE A 11 -12.37 -37.91 19.27
CA ILE A 11 -11.92 -36.82 20.16
C ILE A 11 -10.53 -36.44 19.68
N THR A 12 -10.45 -35.38 18.91
CA THR A 12 -9.18 -34.76 18.56
C THR A 12 -8.74 -33.96 19.81
N GLU A 13 -7.66 -34.35 20.43
CA GLU A 13 -7.05 -33.58 21.50
C GLU A 13 -6.73 -32.17 20.93
N PRO A 14 -7.01 -31.09 21.69
CA PRO A 14 -6.63 -29.75 21.25
C PRO A 14 -5.12 -29.72 21.08
N GLN A 15 -4.66 -29.46 19.85
CA GLN A 15 -3.25 -29.24 19.59
C GLN A 15 -2.82 -28.00 20.34
N GLU A 16 -1.88 -28.12 21.28
CA GLU A 16 -1.22 -26.98 21.90
C GLU A 16 -0.43 -26.22 20.82
N LEU A 17 -0.64 -24.91 20.75
CA LEU A 17 0.09 -24.05 19.83
C LEU A 17 1.54 -23.91 20.30
N GLU A 18 2.47 -24.36 19.48
CA GLU A 18 3.90 -24.21 19.72
C GLU A 18 4.45 -22.91 19.13
N LEU A 19 5.58 -22.45 19.64
CA LEU A 19 6.31 -21.30 19.08
C LEU A 19 6.60 -21.47 17.57
N ALA A 20 6.82 -22.71 17.13
CA ALA A 20 7.01 -23.06 15.73
C ALA A 20 5.80 -22.72 14.85
N ASP A 21 4.58 -22.84 15.36
CA ASP A 21 3.36 -22.53 14.63
C ASP A 21 3.19 -21.03 14.45
N TYR A 22 3.55 -20.27 15.49
CA TYR A 22 3.62 -18.80 15.39
C TYR A 22 4.65 -18.35 14.35
N GLN A 23 5.84 -18.94 14.33
CA GLN A 23 6.87 -18.62 13.34
C GLN A 23 6.43 -18.96 11.91
N LYS A 24 5.74 -20.09 11.69
CA LYS A 24 5.17 -20.48 10.40
C LYS A 24 4.12 -19.47 9.93
N LEU A 25 3.22 -19.05 10.84
CA LEU A 25 2.21 -18.04 10.53
C LEU A 25 2.88 -16.72 10.11
N TYR A 26 3.85 -16.26 10.88
CA TYR A 26 4.57 -15.01 10.60
C TYR A 26 5.30 -15.05 9.25
N THR A 27 5.89 -16.20 8.91
CA THR A 27 6.55 -16.41 7.61
C THR A 27 5.55 -16.33 6.46
N LYS A 28 4.35 -16.91 6.62
CA LYS A 28 3.28 -16.79 5.60
C LYS A 28 2.79 -15.36 5.44
N LEU A 29 2.61 -14.63 6.53
CA LEU A 29 2.22 -13.22 6.51
C LEU A 29 3.27 -12.35 5.80
N LYS A 30 4.56 -12.59 6.06
CA LYS A 30 5.66 -11.93 5.34
C LYS A 30 5.65 -12.23 3.85
N ALA A 31 5.33 -13.46 3.45
CA ALA A 31 5.26 -13.83 2.04
C ALA A 31 4.13 -13.08 1.32
N VAL A 32 2.94 -12.97 1.94
CA VAL A 32 1.82 -12.17 1.41
C VAL A 32 2.23 -10.70 1.26
N ALA A 33 2.84 -10.14 2.29
CA ALA A 33 3.31 -8.76 2.25
C ALA A 33 4.41 -8.53 1.20
N GLY A 34 5.28 -9.51 0.97
CA GLY A 34 6.30 -9.47 -0.09
C GLY A 34 5.67 -9.35 -1.49
N GLU A 35 4.56 -10.03 -1.74
CA GLU A 35 3.82 -9.88 -3.01
C GLU A 35 3.17 -8.50 -3.13
N VAL A 36 2.61 -7.96 -2.06
CA VAL A 36 2.02 -6.62 -2.04
C VAL A 36 3.10 -5.54 -2.24
N ASN A 37 4.29 -5.73 -1.67
CA ASN A 37 5.41 -4.81 -1.84
C ASN A 37 5.82 -4.58 -3.30
N LYS A 38 5.57 -5.53 -4.20
CA LYS A 38 5.82 -5.34 -5.63
C LYS A 38 4.95 -4.24 -6.25
N SER A 39 3.85 -3.88 -5.60
CA SER A 39 2.96 -2.78 -6.01
C SER A 39 3.29 -1.46 -5.34
N LEU A 40 4.20 -1.44 -4.38
CA LEU A 40 4.63 -0.23 -3.70
C LEU A 40 5.84 0.39 -4.38
N VAL A 41 5.86 1.71 -4.38
CA VAL A 41 6.98 2.52 -4.84
C VAL A 41 7.28 3.61 -3.83
N THR A 42 8.50 4.11 -3.85
CA THR A 42 8.86 5.35 -3.14
C THR A 42 8.83 6.50 -4.12
N VAL A 43 8.12 7.56 -3.79
CA VAL A 43 8.08 8.77 -4.62
C VAL A 43 8.83 9.87 -3.91
N MET A 44 9.88 10.35 -4.56
CA MET A 44 10.65 11.51 -4.12
C MET A 44 10.09 12.76 -4.80
N ALA A 45 9.71 13.74 -3.99
CA ALA A 45 9.31 15.07 -4.42
C ALA A 45 10.38 16.08 -4.01
N ALA A 46 10.94 16.77 -4.96
CA ALA A 46 11.86 17.88 -4.72
C ALA A 46 11.20 19.20 -5.12
N SER A 47 11.31 20.19 -4.24
CA SER A 47 10.95 21.58 -4.53
C SER A 47 12.14 22.47 -4.27
N SER A 48 12.37 23.45 -5.17
CA SER A 48 13.30 24.53 -4.93
C SER A 48 12.51 25.73 -4.44
N ASP A 49 12.84 26.22 -3.26
CA ASP A 49 12.25 27.43 -2.70
C ASP A 49 13.35 28.48 -2.46
N THR A 50 12.98 29.74 -2.50
CA THR A 50 13.91 30.84 -2.25
C THR A 50 13.49 31.47 -0.93
N ASP A 51 14.40 31.51 0.02
CA ASP A 51 14.12 32.12 1.32
C ASP A 51 14.11 33.68 1.23
N TRP A 52 13.79 34.31 2.36
CA TRP A 52 13.77 35.78 2.49
C TRP A 52 15.15 36.44 2.18
N PHE A 53 16.24 35.68 2.29
CA PHE A 53 17.60 36.14 1.99
C PHE A 53 18.04 35.85 0.55
N ASN A 54 17.12 35.36 -0.30
CA ASN A 54 17.37 34.97 -1.69
C ASN A 54 18.34 33.79 -1.84
N GLU A 55 18.42 32.94 -0.79
CA GLU A 55 19.14 31.67 -0.84
C GLU A 55 18.20 30.57 -1.33
N ILE A 56 18.65 29.77 -2.30
CA ILE A 56 17.92 28.66 -2.85
C ILE A 56 18.19 27.47 -1.95
N TYR A 57 17.12 26.88 -1.35
CA TYR A 57 17.21 25.61 -0.67
C TYR A 57 16.31 24.56 -1.33
N GLU A 58 16.84 23.36 -1.44
CA GLU A 58 16.09 22.22 -1.94
C GLU A 58 15.44 21.48 -0.77
N SER A 59 14.12 21.33 -0.83
CA SER A 59 13.38 20.46 0.07
C SER A 59 13.08 19.14 -0.65
N ARG A 60 13.45 18.01 -0.03
CA ARG A 60 13.17 16.68 -0.54
C ARG A 60 12.25 15.95 0.42
N ARG A 61 11.20 15.35 -0.11
CA ARG A 61 10.24 14.53 0.64
C ARG A 61 10.11 13.17 -0.03
N GLU A 62 10.11 12.12 0.77
CA GLU A 62 9.85 10.77 0.32
C GLU A 62 8.50 10.31 0.86
N ILE A 63 7.69 9.76 -0.02
CA ILE A 63 6.35 9.27 0.28
C ILE A 63 6.16 7.90 -0.36
N SER A 64 5.29 7.09 0.23
CA SER A 64 4.88 5.83 -0.37
C SER A 64 3.85 6.08 -1.47
N GLY A 65 4.02 5.38 -2.59
CA GLY A 65 3.05 5.33 -3.68
C GLY A 65 2.60 3.91 -3.97
N LEU A 66 1.44 3.79 -4.59
CA LEU A 66 0.85 2.52 -5.00
C LEU A 66 0.69 2.48 -6.52
N LEU A 67 1.27 1.47 -7.17
CA LEU A 67 1.05 1.19 -8.60
C LEU A 67 -0.39 0.73 -8.81
N VAL A 68 -1.22 1.56 -9.44
CA VAL A 68 -2.66 1.31 -9.60
C VAL A 68 -3.06 1.03 -11.04
N GLY A 69 -2.17 1.22 -12.01
CA GLY A 69 -2.51 0.99 -13.40
C GLY A 69 -1.34 1.02 -14.36
N ASN A 70 -1.55 0.39 -15.51
CA ASN A 70 -0.73 0.48 -16.70
C ASN A 70 -1.68 0.68 -17.89
N ASN A 71 -1.56 1.82 -18.56
CA ASN A 71 -2.42 2.16 -19.70
C ASN A 71 -1.78 1.86 -21.08
N GLY A 72 -0.66 1.14 -21.08
CA GLY A 72 0.11 0.79 -22.28
C GLY A 72 1.10 1.88 -22.74
N VAL A 73 1.07 3.06 -22.11
CA VAL A 73 1.99 4.18 -22.37
C VAL A 73 2.68 4.62 -21.09
N GLU A 74 1.99 4.55 -19.97
CA GLU A 74 2.45 5.01 -18.66
C GLU A 74 2.06 4.03 -17.57
N LEU A 75 2.94 3.90 -16.55
CA LEU A 75 2.59 3.34 -15.26
C LEU A 75 1.99 4.44 -14.40
N LEU A 76 0.87 4.14 -13.73
CA LEU A 76 0.13 5.08 -12.90
C LEU A 76 0.33 4.75 -11.42
N VAL A 77 0.72 5.76 -10.66
CA VAL A 77 1.02 5.65 -9.22
C VAL A 77 0.09 6.58 -8.44
N LEU A 78 -0.64 6.02 -7.49
CA LEU A 78 -1.48 6.75 -6.54
C LEU A 78 -0.63 7.17 -5.34
N ILE A 79 -0.71 8.45 -4.97
CA ILE A 79 0.05 9.06 -3.87
C ILE A 79 -0.82 10.08 -3.10
N PRO A 80 -0.44 10.50 -1.87
CA PRO A 80 -0.96 11.71 -1.25
C PRO A 80 -0.58 12.96 -2.08
N TYR A 81 -1.52 13.91 -2.20
CA TYR A 81 -1.30 15.13 -3.00
C TYR A 81 -0.48 16.19 -2.27
N GLU A 82 -0.78 16.44 -0.99
CA GLU A 82 -0.20 17.56 -0.23
C GLU A 82 1.35 17.57 -0.24
N PRO A 83 2.06 16.41 -0.13
CA PRO A 83 3.52 16.42 -0.19
C PRO A 83 4.11 16.78 -1.55
N VAL A 84 3.36 16.69 -2.63
CA VAL A 84 3.87 16.86 -4.02
C VAL A 84 3.31 18.08 -4.73
N LYS A 85 2.40 18.83 -4.11
CA LYS A 85 1.68 19.97 -4.74
C LYS A 85 2.61 21.05 -5.33
N ASP A 86 3.74 21.30 -4.68
CA ASP A 86 4.72 22.33 -5.05
C ASP A 86 6.03 21.73 -5.59
N ALA A 87 6.03 20.43 -5.92
CA ALA A 87 7.22 19.75 -6.41
C ALA A 87 7.58 20.20 -7.81
N SER A 88 8.83 20.61 -8.00
CA SER A 88 9.41 20.90 -9.31
C SER A 88 9.98 19.66 -9.99
N LEU A 89 10.29 18.62 -9.23
CA LEU A 89 10.77 17.33 -9.70
C LEU A 89 10.08 16.20 -8.93
N LEU A 90 9.60 15.21 -9.66
CA LEU A 90 9.06 13.97 -9.11
C LEU A 90 9.87 12.80 -9.66
N GLN A 91 10.22 11.86 -8.78
CA GLN A 91 10.93 10.64 -9.14
C GLN A 91 10.30 9.46 -8.44
N VAL A 92 10.06 8.38 -9.17
CA VAL A 92 9.50 7.12 -8.66
C VAL A 92 10.63 6.09 -8.59
N THR A 93 10.84 5.52 -7.40
CA THR A 93 11.75 4.40 -7.17
C THR A 93 10.96 3.13 -6.96
N PHE A 94 11.20 2.15 -7.82
CA PHE A 94 10.57 0.84 -7.81
C PHE A 94 11.23 -0.11 -6.81
N VAL A 95 10.60 -1.27 -6.59
CA VAL A 95 11.05 -2.29 -5.62
C VAL A 95 12.45 -2.84 -5.92
N ASP A 96 12.88 -2.83 -7.18
CA ASP A 96 14.22 -3.25 -7.62
C ASP A 96 15.29 -2.16 -7.47
N GLY A 97 14.91 -0.96 -7.01
CA GLY A 97 15.77 0.20 -6.84
C GLY A 97 15.88 1.10 -8.07
N THR A 98 15.27 0.74 -9.18
CA THR A 98 15.23 1.60 -10.38
C THR A 98 14.45 2.87 -10.09
N SER A 99 15.05 4.02 -10.41
CA SER A 99 14.45 5.34 -10.19
C SER A 99 14.24 6.05 -11.51
N LEU A 100 13.01 6.47 -11.78
CA LEU A 100 12.61 7.14 -13.02
C LEU A 100 11.87 8.44 -12.73
N GLU A 101 11.99 9.40 -13.63
CA GLU A 101 11.24 10.65 -13.56
C GLU A 101 9.75 10.40 -13.72
N ALA A 102 8.96 11.17 -12.97
CA ALA A 102 7.50 11.07 -12.98
C ALA A 102 6.85 12.43 -13.17
N VAL A 103 5.62 12.41 -13.67
CA VAL A 103 4.83 13.61 -13.95
C VAL A 103 3.51 13.55 -13.18
N LEU A 104 3.14 14.64 -12.51
CA LEU A 104 1.82 14.79 -11.90
C LEU A 104 0.76 14.90 -13.00
N LYS A 105 -0.19 13.95 -13.02
CA LYS A 105 -1.24 13.87 -14.04
C LYS A 105 -2.54 14.50 -13.59
N ASN A 106 -2.97 14.18 -12.40
CA ASN A 106 -4.23 14.64 -11.84
C ASN A 106 -4.20 14.57 -10.32
N TYR A 107 -5.06 15.33 -9.66
CA TYR A 107 -5.18 15.33 -8.21
C TYR A 107 -6.57 15.71 -7.75
N ASP A 108 -6.91 15.27 -6.55
CA ASP A 108 -8.09 15.67 -5.81
C ASP A 108 -7.67 16.22 -4.45
N ARG A 109 -7.91 17.50 -4.23
CA ARG A 109 -7.55 18.19 -2.97
C ARG A 109 -8.41 17.78 -1.79
N VAL A 110 -9.60 17.29 -2.05
CA VAL A 110 -10.55 16.96 -0.98
C VAL A 110 -10.19 15.64 -0.33
N THR A 111 -9.83 14.64 -1.15
CA THR A 111 -9.38 13.34 -0.67
C THR A 111 -7.88 13.30 -0.40
N ASP A 112 -7.14 14.36 -0.72
CA ASP A 112 -5.67 14.41 -0.68
C ASP A 112 -5.03 13.28 -1.50
N LEU A 113 -5.57 13.00 -2.69
CA LEU A 113 -5.04 11.97 -3.58
C LEU A 113 -4.53 12.58 -4.88
N ALA A 114 -3.46 12.03 -5.42
CA ALA A 114 -2.91 12.39 -6.71
C ALA A 114 -2.48 11.15 -7.49
N ILE A 115 -2.46 11.28 -8.81
CA ILE A 115 -1.87 10.31 -9.73
C ILE A 115 -0.62 10.95 -10.35
N VAL A 116 0.49 10.28 -10.18
CA VAL A 116 1.70 10.53 -10.96
C VAL A 116 1.91 9.41 -11.97
N SER A 117 2.59 9.70 -13.06
CA SER A 117 2.87 8.71 -14.10
C SER A 117 4.35 8.63 -14.41
N VAL A 118 4.79 7.43 -14.76
CA VAL A 118 6.12 7.12 -15.30
C VAL A 118 5.93 6.64 -16.73
N ASN A 119 6.72 7.17 -17.66
CA ASN A 119 6.67 6.75 -19.07
C ASN A 119 7.12 5.29 -19.19
N LEU A 120 6.25 4.43 -19.73
CA LEU A 120 6.52 2.99 -19.87
C LEU A 120 7.74 2.71 -20.75
N ALA A 121 8.02 3.57 -21.74
CA ALA A 121 9.19 3.42 -22.61
C ALA A 121 10.54 3.64 -21.88
N ALA A 122 10.52 4.21 -20.68
CA ALA A 122 11.69 4.39 -19.82
C ALA A 122 11.88 3.25 -18.81
N VAL A 123 10.91 2.35 -18.70
CA VAL A 123 10.94 1.22 -17.76
C VAL A 123 11.53 0.01 -18.43
N ASP A 124 12.63 -0.51 -17.89
CA ASP A 124 13.27 -1.71 -18.40
C ASP A 124 12.43 -2.98 -18.13
N ASP A 125 12.61 -4.02 -18.96
CA ASP A 125 11.91 -5.30 -18.81
C ASP A 125 12.13 -5.91 -17.41
N SER A 126 13.33 -5.80 -16.85
CA SER A 126 13.66 -6.29 -15.50
C SER A 126 12.84 -5.62 -14.41
N THR A 127 12.61 -4.30 -14.51
CA THR A 127 11.76 -3.56 -13.60
C THR A 127 10.30 -3.96 -13.78
N MET A 128 9.84 -4.14 -15.03
CA MET A 128 8.48 -4.61 -15.31
C MET A 128 8.20 -6.01 -14.76
N GLU A 129 9.19 -6.90 -14.73
CA GLU A 129 9.08 -8.23 -14.10
C GLU A 129 9.07 -8.16 -12.57
N ALA A 130 9.75 -7.18 -12.00
CA ALA A 130 9.85 -7.00 -10.54
C ALA A 130 8.59 -6.37 -9.91
N VAL A 131 7.86 -5.55 -10.68
CA VAL A 131 6.69 -4.82 -10.18
C VAL A 131 5.37 -5.54 -10.45
N LYS A 132 4.35 -5.18 -9.70
CA LYS A 132 2.97 -5.66 -9.91
C LYS A 132 1.99 -4.51 -9.77
N ILE A 133 1.01 -4.43 -10.65
CA ILE A 133 -0.12 -3.52 -10.44
C ILE A 133 -0.96 -4.04 -9.28
N ALA A 134 -1.35 -3.17 -8.37
CA ALA A 134 -2.13 -3.53 -7.20
C ALA A 134 -3.52 -4.06 -7.60
N ASP A 135 -3.90 -5.18 -7.00
CA ASP A 135 -5.25 -5.70 -7.10
C ASP A 135 -6.16 -4.91 -6.16
N LEU A 136 -7.01 -4.07 -6.72
CA LEU A 136 -7.92 -3.22 -5.94
C LEU A 136 -9.12 -4.03 -5.47
N GLY A 137 -9.29 -4.13 -4.15
CA GLY A 137 -10.41 -4.79 -3.52
C GLY A 137 -11.66 -3.91 -3.44
N SER A 138 -12.75 -4.48 -2.93
CA SER A 138 -13.99 -3.76 -2.66
C SER A 138 -14.15 -3.52 -1.16
N SER A 139 -14.26 -2.25 -0.76
CA SER A 139 -14.55 -1.87 0.63
C SER A 139 -15.92 -2.37 1.13
N LYS A 140 -16.79 -2.84 0.23
CA LYS A 140 -18.10 -3.41 0.57
C LYS A 140 -18.02 -4.87 1.00
N SER A 141 -16.93 -5.57 0.69
CA SER A 141 -16.75 -7.00 1.01
C SER A 141 -16.11 -7.26 2.36
N VAL A 142 -15.53 -6.23 2.99
CA VAL A 142 -14.82 -6.34 4.27
C VAL A 142 -15.76 -6.13 5.45
N LYS A 143 -15.46 -6.78 6.58
CA LYS A 143 -16.27 -6.76 7.81
C LYS A 143 -15.41 -6.41 9.01
N ALA A 144 -16.06 -5.91 10.08
CA ALA A 144 -15.39 -5.74 11.36
C ALA A 144 -14.86 -7.10 11.87
N GLY A 145 -13.63 -7.10 12.35
CA GLY A 145 -12.91 -8.30 12.77
C GLY A 145 -12.08 -8.97 11.68
N ASP A 146 -12.20 -8.56 10.41
CA ASP A 146 -11.32 -9.08 9.35
C ASP A 146 -9.87 -8.67 9.63
N SER A 147 -8.96 -9.64 9.50
CA SER A 147 -7.54 -9.36 9.66
C SER A 147 -7.01 -8.61 8.45
N VAL A 148 -6.18 -7.61 8.72
CA VAL A 148 -5.58 -6.74 7.71
C VAL A 148 -4.07 -6.62 7.90
N ILE A 149 -3.37 -6.39 6.80
CA ILE A 149 -1.94 -6.14 6.77
C ILE A 149 -1.73 -4.75 6.18
N ALA A 150 -1.10 -3.86 6.94
CA ALA A 150 -0.59 -2.61 6.40
C ALA A 150 0.84 -2.81 5.93
N VAL A 151 1.08 -2.41 4.68
CA VAL A 151 2.40 -2.44 4.06
C VAL A 151 2.76 -1.03 3.65
N GLY A 152 3.97 -0.60 3.93
CA GLY A 152 4.40 0.75 3.65
C GLY A 152 5.91 0.90 3.56
N SER A 153 6.31 2.12 3.25
CA SER A 153 7.73 2.52 3.16
C SER A 153 7.97 3.78 4.01
N PRO A 154 7.72 3.73 5.33
CA PRO A 154 7.91 4.90 6.19
C PRO A 154 9.38 5.33 6.16
N ALA A 155 9.62 6.64 5.94
CA ALA A 155 10.95 7.23 5.84
C ALA A 155 11.87 6.54 4.82
N GLY A 156 11.31 6.05 3.69
CA GLY A 156 12.07 5.37 2.64
C GLY A 156 12.45 3.91 2.95
N PHE A 157 12.11 3.39 4.13
CA PHE A 157 12.36 1.99 4.49
C PHE A 157 11.26 1.06 3.96
N ALA A 158 11.50 0.49 2.79
CA ALA A 158 10.57 -0.48 2.19
C ALA A 158 10.39 -1.73 3.08
N GLY A 159 9.17 -2.29 3.05
CA GLY A 159 8.88 -3.56 3.71
C GLY A 159 8.44 -3.45 5.18
N SER A 160 8.08 -2.26 5.65
CA SER A 160 7.42 -2.14 6.95
C SER A 160 6.07 -2.83 6.92
N LEU A 161 5.83 -3.68 7.93
CA LEU A 161 4.61 -4.48 8.06
C LEU A 161 3.96 -4.22 9.40
N LYS A 162 2.65 -3.97 9.40
CA LYS A 162 1.80 -4.01 10.59
C LYS A 162 0.65 -4.97 10.34
N PHE A 163 0.30 -5.72 11.37
CA PHE A 163 -0.86 -6.61 11.38
C PHE A 163 -1.89 -6.06 12.35
N GLY A 164 -3.14 -6.12 11.97
CA GLY A 164 -4.24 -5.68 12.79
C GLY A 164 -5.57 -6.19 12.26
N ASN A 165 -6.63 -5.61 12.78
CA ASN A 165 -7.98 -5.96 12.38
C ASN A 165 -8.74 -4.72 11.95
N LEU A 166 -9.73 -4.93 11.10
CA LEU A 166 -10.68 -3.91 10.74
C LEU A 166 -11.67 -3.71 11.90
N VAL A 167 -11.68 -2.52 12.47
CA VAL A 167 -12.58 -2.17 13.60
C VAL A 167 -13.93 -1.71 13.09
N ALA A 168 -13.94 -0.83 12.09
CA ALA A 168 -15.17 -0.31 11.51
C ALA A 168 -15.08 -0.20 9.99
N PRO A 169 -15.83 -1.02 9.24
CA PRO A 169 -15.98 -0.87 7.80
C PRO A 169 -16.98 0.24 7.50
N GLY A 170 -16.57 1.28 6.80
CA GLY A 170 -17.47 2.33 6.34
C GLY A 170 -17.83 3.39 7.38
N HIS A 171 -16.90 3.76 8.26
CA HIS A 171 -17.04 4.92 9.11
C HIS A 171 -17.23 6.17 8.26
N LYS A 172 -18.35 6.87 8.48
CA LYS A 172 -18.64 8.09 7.74
C LYS A 172 -17.86 9.27 8.31
N THR A 173 -17.20 9.99 7.42
CA THR A 173 -16.59 11.28 7.73
C THR A 173 -17.07 12.31 6.73
N SER A 174 -17.28 13.54 7.20
CA SER A 174 -17.74 14.65 6.36
C SER A 174 -16.53 15.45 5.90
N ALA A 175 -16.50 15.80 4.63
CA ALA A 175 -15.58 16.75 4.03
C ALA A 175 -16.36 17.89 3.35
N ILE A 176 -15.64 18.87 2.80
CA ILE A 176 -16.27 20.11 2.26
C ILE A 176 -17.24 19.81 1.11
N ASP A 177 -16.99 18.78 0.33
CA ASP A 177 -17.74 18.43 -0.89
C ASP A 177 -18.56 17.13 -0.79
N GLY A 178 -18.57 16.48 0.39
CA GLY A 178 -19.36 15.25 0.56
C GLY A 178 -19.06 14.43 1.81
N GLU A 179 -19.69 13.26 1.86
CA GLU A 179 -19.45 12.25 2.87
C GLU A 179 -18.53 11.14 2.30
N TYR A 180 -17.49 10.83 3.02
CA TYR A 180 -16.57 9.72 2.72
C TYR A 180 -16.78 8.56 3.69
N ARG A 181 -16.44 7.36 3.24
CA ARG A 181 -16.45 6.16 4.07
C ARG A 181 -15.04 5.64 4.23
N LEU A 182 -14.60 5.59 5.48
CA LEU A 182 -13.26 5.13 5.84
C LEU A 182 -13.32 3.71 6.42
N LEU A 183 -12.26 2.95 6.18
CA LEU A 183 -11.98 1.71 6.88
C LEU A 183 -11.11 2.07 8.10
N ILE A 184 -11.60 1.77 9.30
CA ILE A 184 -10.87 2.03 10.54
C ILE A 184 -10.23 0.72 11.02
N THR A 185 -8.95 0.77 11.31
CA THR A 185 -8.17 -0.36 11.83
C THR A 185 -7.67 -0.08 13.23
N ASP A 186 -7.27 -1.12 13.96
CA ASP A 186 -6.61 -1.03 15.28
C ASP A 186 -5.08 -0.87 15.18
N MET A 187 -4.58 -0.62 13.98
CA MET A 187 -3.16 -0.39 13.75
C MET A 187 -2.80 1.08 14.01
N GLU A 188 -1.92 1.32 14.97
CA GLU A 188 -1.31 2.64 15.27
C GLU A 188 -0.05 2.89 14.44
#